data_c7b59071ff0b87c337fc2aafbf77f737
#
_entry.id   c7b59071ff0b87c337fc2aafbf77f737
#
_cell.length_a   1.000
_cell.length_b   1.000
_cell.length_c   1.000
_cell.angle_alpha   90.00
_cell.angle_beta   90.00
_cell.angle_gamma   90.00
#
_symmetry.space_group_name_H-M   'P 1'
#
loop_
_entity.id
_entity.type
_entity.pdbx_description
1 polymer ?
#
loop_
_entity_poly.entity_id
_entity_poly.type
_entity_poly.pdbx_seq_one_letter_code
_entity_poly.pdbx_strand_id
1 'polypeptide(L)'
;MSTAPFKSSAGRTLVYDSYDQLVRQWQVEQQSLFIDTSCGRTHVIVSGDRGNPPLVLFHGVGDNSALMWIYNMKELTRHFLVIAVDTLGGPGKSEPNARYTRQFSQSEWLEQLLSQLRIELGLTGLYNIAGVSNGAYLACRSAVLFPDKVERVVCMAGGLTWSMLRMMRTFLPEALFPSEKNTARLLAKLCAPDTQALTGNPELMAHWHCLLKYFDNRLMMAHKNTKLTADEIRVLQPKALFLIGRHDRLSNYPQAIRVLDNSDANYRIIDDAGHAINHEQPERVHEEIIHFLAKKGS
;
A
#
# COMPACT_ATOMS: atom_id res chain seq x y z
N MET A 1 -2.17 -6.22 -25.46
CA MET A 1 -2.06 -6.95 -24.18
C MET A 1 -3.43 -6.93 -23.53
N SER A 2 -3.84 -8.01 -22.86
CA SER A 2 -5.10 -8.04 -22.11
C SER A 2 -5.06 -7.00 -20.99
N THR A 3 -6.16 -6.29 -20.77
CA THR A 3 -6.36 -5.39 -19.61
C THR A 3 -6.91 -6.15 -18.39
N ALA A 4 -7.14 -7.47 -18.53
CA ALA A 4 -7.65 -8.29 -17.46
C ALA A 4 -6.53 -8.60 -16.44
N PRO A 5 -6.70 -8.20 -15.17
CA PRO A 5 -5.67 -8.41 -14.15
C PRO A 5 -5.59 -9.86 -13.66
N PHE A 6 -6.53 -10.71 -14.06
CA PHE A 6 -6.59 -12.10 -13.62
C PHE A 6 -6.45 -13.07 -14.81
N LYS A 7 -5.78 -14.20 -14.57
CA LYS A 7 -5.52 -15.24 -15.56
C LYS A 7 -6.78 -15.95 -16.07
N SER A 8 -7.89 -15.90 -15.31
CA SER A 8 -9.21 -16.45 -15.68
C SER A 8 -10.34 -15.77 -14.90
N SER A 9 -11.57 -15.84 -15.43
CA SER A 9 -12.78 -15.36 -14.74
C SER A 9 -13.03 -16.12 -13.45
N ALA A 10 -12.87 -17.43 -13.45
CA ALA A 10 -13.01 -18.25 -12.22
C ALA A 10 -11.96 -17.85 -11.16
N GLY A 11 -10.72 -17.62 -11.57
CA GLY A 11 -9.67 -17.14 -10.66
C GLY A 11 -9.98 -15.77 -10.08
N ARG A 12 -10.55 -14.84 -10.87
CA ARG A 12 -11.03 -13.55 -10.39
C ARG A 12 -12.12 -13.72 -9.31
N THR A 13 -13.10 -14.58 -9.54
CA THR A 13 -14.16 -14.84 -8.56
C THR A 13 -13.58 -15.33 -7.23
N LEU A 14 -12.67 -16.32 -7.27
CA LEU A 14 -12.03 -16.83 -6.06
C LEU A 14 -11.24 -15.75 -5.30
N VAL A 15 -10.52 -14.89 -6.02
CA VAL A 15 -9.80 -13.76 -5.40
C VAL A 15 -10.78 -12.76 -4.78
N TYR A 16 -11.89 -12.43 -5.46
CA TYR A 16 -12.88 -11.49 -4.92
C TYR A 16 -13.62 -12.06 -3.72
N ASP A 17 -13.99 -13.34 -3.73
CA ASP A 17 -14.63 -14.00 -2.60
C ASP A 17 -13.72 -13.99 -1.36
N SER A 18 -12.45 -14.34 -1.53
CA SER A 18 -11.46 -14.30 -0.45
C SER A 18 -11.12 -12.86 -0.01
N TYR A 19 -11.12 -11.89 -0.94
CA TYR A 19 -11.01 -10.46 -0.64
C TYR A 19 -12.13 -10.01 0.31
N ASP A 20 -13.37 -10.35 -0.01
CA ASP A 20 -14.53 -9.97 0.79
C ASP A 20 -14.54 -10.66 2.16
N GLN A 21 -13.97 -11.87 2.26
CA GLN A 21 -13.74 -12.54 3.56
C GLN A 21 -12.77 -11.76 4.44
N LEU A 22 -11.64 -11.28 3.89
CA LEU A 22 -10.68 -10.46 4.65
C LEU A 22 -11.27 -9.11 5.06
N VAL A 23 -12.02 -8.46 4.17
CA VAL A 23 -12.68 -7.18 4.48
C VAL A 23 -13.67 -7.32 5.65
N ARG A 24 -14.39 -8.45 5.76
CA ARG A 24 -15.26 -8.72 6.90
C ARG A 24 -14.50 -8.82 8.24
N GLN A 25 -13.22 -9.23 8.21
CA GLN A 25 -12.38 -9.29 9.42
C GLN A 25 -11.96 -7.90 9.94
N TRP A 26 -12.12 -6.84 9.15
CA TRP A 26 -11.83 -5.47 9.61
C TRP A 26 -12.74 -5.04 10.77
N GLN A 27 -13.95 -5.62 10.90
CA GLN A 27 -14.91 -5.35 11.97
C GLN A 27 -15.25 -3.85 12.12
N VAL A 28 -15.32 -3.14 11.01
CA VAL A 28 -15.69 -1.73 10.91
C VAL A 28 -16.76 -1.55 9.83
N GLU A 29 -17.62 -0.55 10.01
CA GLU A 29 -18.52 -0.13 8.93
C GLU A 29 -17.72 0.44 7.78
N GLN A 30 -18.15 0.12 6.56
CA GLN A 30 -17.43 0.48 5.36
C GLN A 30 -18.35 0.68 4.17
N GLN A 31 -17.91 1.55 3.26
CA GLN A 31 -18.54 1.81 1.98
C GLN A 31 -17.54 1.53 0.86
N SER A 32 -17.94 0.73 -0.11
CA SER A 32 -17.16 0.46 -1.32
C SER A 32 -17.58 1.43 -2.42
N LEU A 33 -16.61 2.14 -3.02
CA LEU A 33 -16.84 3.12 -4.08
C LEU A 33 -15.90 2.87 -5.26
N PHE A 34 -16.29 3.35 -6.44
CA PHE A 34 -15.44 3.40 -7.62
C PHE A 34 -15.21 4.86 -8.02
N ILE A 35 -13.95 5.24 -8.13
CA ILE A 35 -13.51 6.57 -8.55
C ILE A 35 -13.08 6.49 -10.02
N ASP A 36 -13.76 7.26 -10.87
CA ASP A 36 -13.46 7.30 -12.30
C ASP A 36 -12.17 8.07 -12.58
N THR A 37 -11.31 7.48 -13.39
CA THR A 37 -10.08 8.09 -13.89
C THR A 37 -9.95 7.84 -15.41
N SER A 38 -9.08 8.58 -16.08
CA SER A 38 -8.85 8.42 -17.52
C SER A 38 -8.42 7.01 -17.93
N CYS A 39 -7.77 6.26 -17.00
CA CYS A 39 -7.25 4.93 -17.24
C CYS A 39 -8.09 3.79 -16.64
N GLY A 40 -9.26 4.10 -16.08
CA GLY A 40 -10.17 3.09 -15.51
C GLY A 40 -10.84 3.55 -14.23
N ARG A 41 -11.55 2.64 -13.57
CA ARG A 41 -12.22 2.88 -12.30
C ARG A 41 -11.36 2.37 -11.15
N THR A 42 -11.00 3.24 -10.22
CA THR A 42 -10.24 2.88 -9.03
C THR A 42 -11.20 2.55 -7.90
N HIS A 43 -11.15 1.32 -7.41
CA HIS A 43 -11.92 0.88 -6.26
C HIS A 43 -11.29 1.40 -4.96
N VAL A 44 -12.15 1.90 -4.07
CA VAL A 44 -11.76 2.35 -2.74
C VAL A 44 -12.73 1.83 -1.68
N ILE A 45 -12.23 1.55 -0.49
CA ILE A 45 -13.05 1.26 0.69
C ILE A 45 -12.92 2.46 1.64
N VAL A 46 -14.06 3.06 1.96
CA VAL A 46 -14.16 4.21 2.87
C VAL A 46 -14.73 3.74 4.20
N SER A 47 -14.10 4.11 5.30
CA SER A 47 -14.50 3.72 6.66
C SER A 47 -14.10 4.80 7.69
N GLY A 48 -14.85 4.92 8.77
CA GLY A 48 -14.62 5.91 9.82
C GLY A 48 -15.52 7.14 9.70
N ASP A 49 -15.42 8.04 10.68
CA ASP A 49 -16.25 9.23 10.75
C ASP A 49 -15.84 10.26 9.67
N ARG A 50 -16.82 10.81 8.96
CA ARG A 50 -16.61 11.84 7.92
C ARG A 50 -16.11 13.17 8.48
N GLY A 51 -16.26 13.42 9.77
CA GLY A 51 -15.70 14.57 10.48
C GLY A 51 -14.21 14.45 10.80
N ASN A 52 -13.65 13.25 10.71
CA ASN A 52 -12.23 13.02 10.96
C ASN A 52 -11.36 13.41 9.76
N PRO A 53 -10.06 13.72 9.99
CA PRO A 53 -9.11 13.99 8.92
C PRO A 53 -9.02 12.83 7.93
N PRO A 54 -8.99 13.07 6.60
CA PRO A 54 -8.90 12.00 5.61
C PRO A 54 -7.51 11.36 5.60
N LEU A 55 -7.47 10.02 5.60
CA LEU A 55 -6.27 9.20 5.49
C LEU A 55 -6.39 8.24 4.30
N VAL A 56 -5.65 8.50 3.24
CA VAL A 56 -5.57 7.62 2.07
C VAL A 56 -4.52 6.54 2.32
N LEU A 57 -4.88 5.29 2.08
CA LEU A 57 -4.01 4.13 2.30
C LEU A 57 -3.68 3.43 0.97
N PHE A 58 -2.38 3.27 0.66
CA PHE A 58 -1.89 2.55 -0.51
C PHE A 58 -1.16 1.25 -0.13
N HIS A 59 -1.57 0.13 -0.74
CA HIS A 59 -0.97 -1.19 -0.53
C HIS A 59 0.30 -1.42 -1.38
N GLY A 60 1.02 -2.53 -1.13
CA GLY A 60 2.22 -2.96 -1.86
C GLY A 60 1.94 -3.55 -3.24
N VAL A 61 2.99 -3.90 -3.98
CA VAL A 61 2.87 -4.61 -5.26
C VAL A 61 2.40 -6.04 -5.03
N GLY A 62 1.41 -6.49 -5.78
CA GLY A 62 0.87 -7.83 -5.67
C GLY A 62 -0.08 -8.05 -4.49
N ASP A 63 -0.35 -7.00 -3.73
CA ASP A 63 -1.30 -6.93 -2.63
C ASP A 63 -2.57 -6.19 -3.03
N ASN A 64 -3.53 -6.13 -2.11
CA ASN A 64 -4.72 -5.29 -2.19
C ASN A 64 -5.10 -4.73 -0.82
N SER A 65 -6.08 -3.84 -0.81
CA SER A 65 -6.50 -3.17 0.43
C SER A 65 -6.99 -4.14 1.49
N ALA A 66 -7.74 -5.19 1.10
CA ALA A 66 -8.32 -6.16 2.03
C ALA A 66 -7.26 -6.88 2.86
N LEU A 67 -6.20 -7.31 2.21
CA LEU A 67 -5.07 -8.00 2.81
C LEU A 67 -4.17 -7.04 3.59
N MET A 68 -3.79 -5.92 2.96
CA MET A 68 -2.77 -5.03 3.52
C MET A 68 -3.20 -4.41 4.84
N TRP A 69 -4.47 -4.08 5.01
CA TRP A 69 -4.93 -3.28 6.14
C TRP A 69 -5.73 -4.07 7.19
N ILE A 70 -5.71 -5.42 7.10
CA ILE A 70 -6.54 -6.31 7.93
C ILE A 70 -6.37 -6.08 9.44
N TYR A 71 -5.18 -5.76 9.92
CA TYR A 71 -4.90 -5.50 11.34
C TYR A 71 -4.90 -4.01 11.71
N ASN A 72 -5.15 -3.11 10.74
CA ASN A 72 -4.96 -1.68 10.94
C ASN A 72 -6.29 -0.91 10.94
N MET A 73 -7.29 -1.35 10.20
CA MET A 73 -8.52 -0.58 9.98
C MET A 73 -9.26 -0.25 11.26
N LYS A 74 -9.39 -1.21 12.18
CA LYS A 74 -10.14 -1.03 13.42
C LYS A 74 -9.62 0.13 14.28
N GLU A 75 -8.31 0.32 14.34
CA GLU A 75 -7.71 1.41 15.11
C GLU A 75 -7.68 2.71 14.31
N LEU A 76 -7.26 2.67 13.05
CA LEU A 76 -7.14 3.88 12.23
C LEU A 76 -8.48 4.60 12.02
N THR A 77 -9.59 3.87 11.89
CA THR A 77 -10.93 4.45 11.71
C THR A 77 -11.48 5.20 12.93
N ARG A 78 -10.88 5.01 14.10
CA ARG A 78 -11.22 5.80 15.31
C ARG A 78 -10.69 7.24 15.21
N HIS A 79 -9.65 7.46 14.42
CA HIS A 79 -8.93 8.72 14.33
C HIS A 79 -9.06 9.41 12.98
N PHE A 80 -9.36 8.65 11.93
CA PHE A 80 -9.35 9.12 10.55
C PHE A 80 -10.60 8.66 9.78
N LEU A 81 -10.97 9.45 8.78
CA LEU A 81 -11.76 8.95 7.65
C LEU A 81 -10.78 8.20 6.73
N VAL A 82 -10.77 6.88 6.84
CA VAL A 82 -9.82 6.03 6.11
C VAL A 82 -10.36 5.73 4.71
N ILE A 83 -9.50 5.88 3.70
CA ILE A 83 -9.79 5.61 2.28
C ILE A 83 -8.73 4.61 1.79
N ALA A 84 -9.03 3.33 1.86
CA ALA A 84 -8.13 2.27 1.40
C ALA A 84 -8.29 2.06 -0.11
N VAL A 85 -7.22 2.30 -0.86
CA VAL A 85 -7.21 2.31 -2.33
C VAL A 85 -6.68 1.00 -2.88
N ASP A 86 -7.47 0.31 -3.69
CA ASP A 86 -6.97 -0.74 -4.57
C ASP A 86 -6.25 -0.10 -5.75
N THR A 87 -4.93 -0.21 -5.79
CA THR A 87 -4.11 0.40 -6.83
C THR A 87 -4.53 -0.10 -8.21
N LEU A 88 -4.74 0.82 -9.17
CA LEU A 88 -5.17 0.48 -10.52
C LEU A 88 -4.16 -0.48 -11.19
N GLY A 89 -4.65 -1.60 -11.73
CA GLY A 89 -3.83 -2.68 -12.27
C GLY A 89 -3.30 -3.68 -11.24
N GLY A 90 -3.58 -3.46 -9.94
CA GLY A 90 -3.30 -4.39 -8.85
C GLY A 90 -4.36 -5.49 -8.72
N PRO A 91 -4.16 -6.45 -7.76
CA PRO A 91 -5.05 -7.59 -7.57
C PRO A 91 -6.28 -7.30 -6.69
N GLY A 92 -6.64 -6.03 -6.52
CA GLY A 92 -7.88 -5.60 -5.89
C GLY A 92 -9.05 -5.54 -6.87
N LYS A 93 -10.06 -4.73 -6.52
CA LYS A 93 -11.29 -4.59 -7.32
C LYS A 93 -11.25 -3.44 -8.34
N SER A 94 -10.13 -2.74 -8.47
CA SER A 94 -9.96 -1.70 -9.50
C SER A 94 -10.02 -2.26 -10.91
N GLU A 95 -10.60 -1.50 -11.82
CA GLU A 95 -10.90 -1.92 -13.20
C GLU A 95 -10.15 -1.04 -14.23
N PRO A 96 -8.95 -1.46 -14.66
CA PRO A 96 -8.25 -0.76 -15.73
C PRO A 96 -9.02 -0.82 -17.06
N ASN A 97 -9.00 0.28 -17.81
CA ASN A 97 -9.54 0.32 -19.17
C ASN A 97 -8.45 0.16 -20.25
N ALA A 98 -8.83 0.30 -21.53
CA ALA A 98 -7.90 0.11 -22.66
C ALA A 98 -6.74 1.13 -22.70
N ARG A 99 -6.87 2.29 -22.04
CA ARG A 99 -5.81 3.31 -21.97
C ARG A 99 -4.69 2.92 -20.98
N TYR A 100 -5.00 2.12 -19.96
CA TYR A 100 -4.07 1.75 -18.90
C TYR A 100 -2.75 1.14 -19.41
N THR A 101 -2.80 0.31 -20.45
CA THR A 101 -1.61 -0.42 -20.93
C THR A 101 -0.64 0.41 -21.77
N ARG A 102 -1.08 1.51 -22.37
CA ARG A 102 -0.28 2.30 -23.33
C ARG A 102 -0.06 3.75 -22.90
N GLN A 103 -1.01 4.32 -22.20
CA GLN A 103 -1.08 5.74 -21.88
C GLN A 103 -1.09 6.01 -20.38
N PHE A 104 -0.88 4.98 -19.55
CA PHE A 104 -0.91 5.14 -18.10
C PHE A 104 0.21 6.05 -17.62
N SER A 105 -0.19 7.13 -16.99
CA SER A 105 0.66 8.02 -16.21
C SER A 105 0.28 7.89 -14.74
N GLN A 106 1.21 7.42 -13.92
CA GLN A 106 0.99 7.27 -12.49
C GLN A 106 0.68 8.62 -11.81
N SER A 107 1.35 9.69 -12.23
CA SER A 107 1.10 11.04 -11.70
C SER A 107 -0.29 11.56 -12.08
N GLU A 108 -0.71 11.36 -13.32
CA GLU A 108 -2.06 11.73 -13.76
C GLU A 108 -3.14 10.92 -13.03
N TRP A 109 -2.94 9.61 -12.86
CA TRP A 109 -3.85 8.77 -12.09
C TRP A 109 -3.97 9.23 -10.63
N LEU A 110 -2.85 9.51 -9.95
CA LEU A 110 -2.85 10.03 -8.58
C LEU A 110 -3.57 11.39 -8.48
N GLU A 111 -3.33 12.28 -9.42
CA GLU A 111 -3.97 13.59 -9.48
C GLU A 111 -5.49 13.46 -9.62
N GLN A 112 -5.96 12.66 -10.58
CA GLN A 112 -7.37 12.40 -10.82
C GLN A 112 -8.02 11.71 -9.62
N LEU A 113 -7.37 10.69 -9.05
CA LEU A 113 -7.86 9.98 -7.88
C LEU A 113 -8.09 10.93 -6.70
N LEU A 114 -7.08 11.71 -6.32
CA LEU A 114 -7.19 12.63 -5.18
C LEU A 114 -8.22 13.74 -5.43
N SER A 115 -8.32 14.24 -6.66
CA SER A 115 -9.29 15.26 -7.02
C SER A 115 -10.72 14.74 -7.01
N GLN A 116 -10.97 13.57 -7.58
CA GLN A 116 -12.28 12.95 -7.59
C GLN A 116 -12.73 12.49 -6.20
N LEU A 117 -11.83 11.91 -5.38
CA LEU A 117 -12.13 11.58 -3.98
C LEU A 117 -12.61 12.79 -3.19
N ARG A 118 -12.02 13.98 -3.42
CA ARG A 118 -12.46 15.23 -2.78
C ARG A 118 -13.90 15.55 -3.13
N ILE A 119 -14.27 15.41 -4.40
CA ILE A 119 -15.63 15.70 -4.91
C ILE A 119 -16.61 14.66 -4.35
N GLU A 120 -16.33 13.38 -4.53
CA GLU A 120 -17.23 12.28 -4.16
C GLU A 120 -17.51 12.20 -2.65
N LEU A 121 -16.52 12.54 -1.83
CA LEU A 121 -16.64 12.50 -0.38
C LEU A 121 -16.91 13.85 0.27
N GLY A 122 -16.96 14.94 -0.51
CA GLY A 122 -17.19 16.31 -0.01
C GLY A 122 -16.05 16.81 0.89
N LEU A 123 -14.79 16.43 0.63
CA LEU A 123 -13.66 16.73 1.50
C LEU A 123 -13.14 18.16 1.24
N THR A 124 -12.92 18.91 2.31
CA THR A 124 -12.37 20.28 2.26
C THR A 124 -10.92 20.36 2.72
N GLY A 125 -10.47 19.42 3.58
CA GLY A 125 -9.11 19.38 4.13
C GLY A 125 -8.07 18.79 3.17
N LEU A 126 -6.81 18.82 3.59
CA LEU A 126 -5.71 18.14 2.92
C LEU A 126 -5.74 16.64 3.29
N TYR A 127 -5.17 15.81 2.42
CA TYR A 127 -5.04 14.39 2.69
C TYR A 127 -3.81 14.09 3.53
N ASN A 128 -3.99 13.24 4.55
CA ASN A 128 -2.91 12.40 5.02
C ASN A 128 -2.84 11.15 4.15
N ILE A 129 -1.63 10.66 3.88
CA ILE A 129 -1.45 9.45 3.07
C ILE A 129 -0.51 8.50 3.79
N ALA A 130 -0.85 7.22 3.88
CA ALA A 130 0.06 6.20 4.34
C ALA A 130 0.16 5.06 3.31
N GLY A 131 1.32 4.41 3.26
CA GLY A 131 1.50 3.30 2.33
C GLY A 131 2.61 2.35 2.73
N VAL A 132 2.52 1.12 2.22
CA VAL A 132 3.50 0.07 2.46
C VAL A 132 4.21 -0.28 1.14
N SER A 133 5.53 -0.40 1.15
CA SER A 133 6.30 -0.83 -0.02
C SER A 133 6.09 0.08 -1.24
N ASN A 134 5.48 -0.40 -2.31
CA ASN A 134 5.07 0.43 -3.46
C ASN A 134 4.07 1.52 -3.05
N GLY A 135 3.18 1.24 -2.09
CA GLY A 135 2.27 2.23 -1.53
C GLY A 135 3.00 3.38 -0.83
N ALA A 136 4.13 3.10 -0.17
CA ALA A 136 4.99 4.13 0.40
C ALA A 136 5.60 5.04 -0.69
N TYR A 137 5.98 4.46 -1.83
CA TYR A 137 6.40 5.25 -2.99
C TYR A 137 5.27 6.13 -3.53
N LEU A 138 4.05 5.61 -3.65
CA LEU A 138 2.89 6.39 -4.09
C LEU A 138 2.58 7.53 -3.11
N ALA A 139 2.73 7.32 -1.81
CA ALA A 139 2.59 8.35 -0.78
C ALA A 139 3.64 9.46 -0.95
N CYS A 140 4.92 9.10 -1.12
CA CYS A 140 5.99 10.06 -1.43
C CYS A 140 5.69 10.86 -2.70
N ARG A 141 5.32 10.19 -3.79
CA ARG A 141 5.02 10.84 -5.07
C ARG A 141 3.83 11.80 -4.95
N SER A 142 2.79 11.41 -4.22
CA SER A 142 1.64 12.29 -3.98
C SER A 142 2.04 13.57 -3.24
N ALA A 143 2.88 13.46 -2.19
CA ALA A 143 3.32 14.62 -1.42
C ALA A 143 4.27 15.55 -2.20
N VAL A 144 5.08 14.99 -3.11
CA VAL A 144 5.98 15.76 -3.97
C VAL A 144 5.21 16.47 -5.09
N LEU A 145 4.31 15.75 -5.77
CA LEU A 145 3.61 16.26 -6.96
C LEU A 145 2.44 17.18 -6.61
N PHE A 146 1.79 16.95 -5.46
CA PHE A 146 0.57 17.65 -5.07
C PHE A 146 0.67 18.21 -3.63
N PRO A 147 1.65 19.08 -3.37
CA PRO A 147 1.88 19.64 -2.02
C PRO A 147 0.70 20.45 -1.49
N ASP A 148 -0.15 20.94 -2.37
CA ASP A 148 -1.40 21.64 -2.09
C ASP A 148 -2.59 20.71 -1.74
N LYS A 149 -2.45 19.40 -1.98
CA LYS A 149 -3.45 18.39 -1.65
C LYS A 149 -3.05 17.48 -0.48
N VAL A 150 -1.75 17.39 -0.18
CA VAL A 150 -1.20 16.44 0.78
C VAL A 150 -0.58 17.15 1.98
N GLU A 151 -1.13 16.88 3.17
CA GLU A 151 -0.64 17.39 4.45
C GLU A 151 0.62 16.66 4.88
N ARG A 152 0.48 15.35 5.16
CA ARG A 152 1.55 14.49 5.66
C ARG A 152 1.48 13.09 5.08
N VAL A 153 2.64 12.41 5.10
CA VAL A 153 2.75 11.04 4.61
C VAL A 153 3.49 10.13 5.59
N VAL A 154 3.02 8.87 5.69
CA VAL A 154 3.72 7.82 6.43
C VAL A 154 4.11 6.71 5.44
N CYS A 155 5.40 6.45 5.34
CA CYS A 155 6.00 5.55 4.37
C CYS A 155 6.55 4.32 5.10
N MET A 156 5.93 3.17 4.91
CA MET A 156 6.28 1.92 5.59
C MET A 156 7.00 0.97 4.65
N ALA A 157 8.12 0.41 5.09
CA ALA A 157 8.88 -0.62 4.37
C ALA A 157 9.18 -0.27 2.89
N GLY A 158 9.43 1.02 2.58
CA GLY A 158 9.67 1.47 1.20
C GLY A 158 9.67 2.98 1.03
N GLY A 159 9.44 3.42 -0.20
CA GLY A 159 9.34 4.83 -0.58
C GLY A 159 10.64 5.43 -1.13
N LEU A 160 11.80 5.13 -0.56
CA LEU A 160 13.09 5.73 -0.94
C LEU A 160 13.96 4.81 -1.80
N THR A 161 14.02 3.55 -1.41
CA THR A 161 14.92 2.59 -2.06
C THR A 161 14.18 1.31 -2.42
N TRP A 162 14.49 0.78 -3.58
CA TRP A 162 13.99 -0.51 -4.02
C TRP A 162 15.05 -1.21 -4.87
N SER A 163 15.00 -2.53 -4.96
CA SER A 163 15.91 -3.31 -5.77
C SER A 163 15.15 -4.40 -6.53
N MET A 164 15.10 -4.28 -7.84
CA MET A 164 14.47 -5.30 -8.71
C MET A 164 15.08 -6.67 -8.47
N LEU A 165 16.40 -6.76 -8.28
CA LEU A 165 17.10 -8.02 -8.03
C LEU A 165 16.66 -8.67 -6.71
N ARG A 166 16.50 -7.89 -5.64
CA ARG A 166 16.00 -8.39 -4.35
C ARG A 166 14.55 -8.84 -4.48
N MET A 167 13.69 -8.06 -5.13
CA MET A 167 12.31 -8.44 -5.41
C MET A 167 12.23 -9.76 -6.18
N MET A 168 12.97 -9.90 -7.28
CA MET A 168 13.01 -11.13 -8.05
C MET A 168 13.48 -12.33 -7.22
N ARG A 169 14.54 -12.19 -6.44
CA ARG A 169 15.04 -13.27 -5.57
C ARG A 169 14.04 -13.67 -4.48
N THR A 170 13.26 -12.72 -3.97
CA THR A 170 12.27 -12.98 -2.92
C THR A 170 11.03 -13.66 -3.47
N PHE A 171 10.46 -13.12 -4.55
CA PHE A 171 9.14 -13.53 -5.03
C PHE A 171 9.17 -14.61 -6.12
N LEU A 172 10.14 -14.56 -7.03
CA LEU A 172 10.12 -15.38 -8.25
C LEU A 172 10.11 -16.89 -7.97
N PRO A 173 10.91 -17.43 -7.03
CA PRO A 173 10.93 -18.87 -6.80
C PRO A 173 9.57 -19.43 -6.38
N GLU A 174 8.84 -18.73 -5.51
CA GLU A 174 7.54 -19.16 -5.00
C GLU A 174 6.40 -18.81 -5.98
N ALA A 175 6.51 -17.73 -6.72
CA ALA A 175 5.51 -17.30 -7.71
C ALA A 175 5.47 -18.21 -8.95
N LEU A 176 6.60 -18.83 -9.32
CA LEU A 176 6.67 -19.78 -10.45
C LEU A 176 5.93 -21.09 -10.16
N PHE A 177 5.91 -21.51 -8.90
CA PHE A 177 5.29 -22.74 -8.46
C PHE A 177 4.36 -22.51 -7.26
N PRO A 178 3.21 -21.83 -7.48
CA PRO A 178 2.28 -21.51 -6.40
C PRO A 178 1.76 -22.76 -5.71
N SER A 179 2.00 -22.89 -4.42
CA SER A 179 1.46 -23.91 -3.53
C SER A 179 1.34 -23.31 -2.13
N GLU A 180 0.54 -23.91 -1.26
CA GLU A 180 0.41 -23.46 0.14
C GLU A 180 1.76 -23.39 0.84
N LYS A 181 2.60 -24.43 0.66
CA LYS A 181 3.97 -24.46 1.21
C LYS A 181 4.84 -23.33 0.69
N ASN A 182 4.77 -23.02 -0.60
CA ASN A 182 5.56 -21.93 -1.19
C ASN A 182 4.99 -20.57 -0.79
N THR A 183 3.66 -20.45 -0.65
CA THR A 183 3.03 -19.23 -0.10
C THR A 183 3.53 -18.97 1.32
N ALA A 184 3.48 -19.97 2.22
CA ALA A 184 3.98 -19.83 3.57
C ALA A 184 5.48 -19.46 3.61
N ARG A 185 6.29 -20.07 2.74
CA ARG A 185 7.73 -19.76 2.63
C ARG A 185 7.97 -18.33 2.14
N LEU A 186 7.17 -17.83 1.19
CA LEU A 186 7.24 -16.45 0.73
C LEU A 186 6.90 -15.48 1.86
N LEU A 187 5.80 -15.72 2.58
CA LEU A 187 5.36 -14.85 3.67
C LEU A 187 6.39 -14.80 4.80
N ALA A 188 7.00 -15.96 5.14
CA ALA A 188 8.09 -16.00 6.11
C ALA A 188 9.33 -15.18 5.68
N LYS A 189 9.59 -15.02 4.37
CA LYS A 189 10.68 -14.15 3.88
C LYS A 189 10.37 -12.66 4.04
N LEU A 190 9.09 -12.29 4.09
CA LEU A 190 8.66 -10.89 4.25
C LEU A 190 8.65 -10.46 5.71
N CYS A 191 8.67 -11.40 6.63
CA CYS A 191 8.54 -11.16 8.07
C CYS A 191 9.89 -11.23 8.80
N ALA A 192 9.90 -10.76 10.03
CA ALA A 192 10.96 -11.01 11.00
C ALA A 192 11.04 -12.52 11.35
N PRO A 193 12.17 -13.01 11.88
CA PRO A 193 12.26 -14.37 12.38
C PRO A 193 11.18 -14.69 13.42
N ASP A 194 10.69 -15.93 13.42
CA ASP A 194 9.79 -16.49 14.43
C ASP A 194 8.40 -15.85 14.58
N THR A 195 8.03 -14.93 13.68
CA THR A 195 6.68 -14.34 13.67
C THR A 195 5.70 -15.17 12.86
N GLN A 196 4.44 -15.20 13.30
CA GLN A 196 3.31 -15.82 12.61
C GLN A 196 2.25 -14.80 12.15
N ALA A 197 2.59 -13.51 12.11
CA ALA A 197 1.66 -12.44 11.80
C ALA A 197 0.90 -12.64 10.48
N LEU A 198 1.56 -13.18 9.46
CA LEU A 198 0.94 -13.51 8.17
C LEU A 198 0.49 -14.98 8.07
N THR A 199 1.30 -15.90 8.58
CA THR A 199 1.06 -17.35 8.44
C THR A 199 0.08 -17.92 9.48
N GLY A 200 -0.14 -17.20 10.57
CA GLY A 200 -1.09 -17.59 11.62
C GLY A 200 -2.56 -17.29 11.31
N ASN A 201 -2.86 -16.57 10.21
CA ASN A 201 -4.22 -16.31 9.76
C ASN A 201 -4.51 -17.15 8.50
N PRO A 202 -5.36 -18.21 8.59
CA PRO A 202 -5.64 -19.11 7.48
C PRO A 202 -6.29 -18.42 6.27
N GLU A 203 -7.18 -17.47 6.50
CA GLU A 203 -7.86 -16.75 5.41
C GLU A 203 -6.90 -15.82 4.68
N LEU A 204 -6.00 -15.16 5.40
CA LEU A 204 -4.94 -14.34 4.81
C LEU A 204 -3.99 -15.19 3.97
N MET A 205 -3.60 -16.37 4.48
CA MET A 205 -2.80 -17.36 3.75
C MET A 205 -3.50 -17.83 2.48
N ALA A 206 -4.80 -18.17 2.57
CA ALA A 206 -5.58 -18.62 1.42
C ALA A 206 -5.71 -17.50 0.37
N HIS A 207 -5.93 -16.26 0.80
CA HIS A 207 -5.98 -15.11 -0.10
C HIS A 207 -4.65 -14.89 -0.83
N TRP A 208 -3.52 -14.90 -0.12
CA TRP A 208 -2.18 -14.82 -0.71
C TRP A 208 -1.95 -15.94 -1.74
N HIS A 209 -2.36 -17.15 -1.42
CA HIS A 209 -2.26 -18.28 -2.36
C HIS A 209 -3.08 -18.03 -3.63
N CYS A 210 -4.32 -17.52 -3.49
CA CYS A 210 -5.15 -17.14 -4.63
C CYS A 210 -4.49 -16.05 -5.49
N LEU A 211 -3.88 -15.03 -4.88
CA LEU A 211 -3.17 -13.98 -5.60
C LEU A 211 -2.00 -14.53 -6.40
N LEU A 212 -1.13 -15.34 -5.81
CA LEU A 212 0.02 -15.96 -6.50
C LEU A 212 -0.42 -16.83 -7.68
N LYS A 213 -1.55 -17.53 -7.53
CA LYS A 213 -2.06 -18.45 -8.55
C LYS A 213 -2.77 -17.75 -9.69
N TYR A 214 -3.60 -16.76 -9.41
CA TYR A 214 -4.58 -16.23 -10.36
C TYR A 214 -4.32 -14.81 -10.84
N PHE A 215 -3.55 -14.00 -10.12
CA PHE A 215 -3.24 -12.63 -10.51
C PHE A 215 -2.10 -12.59 -11.55
N ASP A 216 -2.20 -11.64 -12.49
CA ASP A 216 -1.16 -11.36 -13.47
C ASP A 216 -0.41 -10.07 -13.13
N ASN A 217 0.73 -10.20 -12.48
CA ASN A 217 1.57 -9.07 -12.04
C ASN A 217 2.08 -8.16 -13.17
N ARG A 218 1.98 -8.56 -14.42
CA ARG A 218 2.46 -7.77 -15.56
C ARG A 218 1.76 -6.42 -15.70
N LEU A 219 0.51 -6.32 -15.24
CA LEU A 219 -0.22 -5.05 -15.26
C LEU A 219 0.40 -4.02 -14.30
N MET A 220 0.92 -4.45 -13.15
CA MET A 220 1.61 -3.57 -12.22
C MET A 220 2.90 -2.96 -12.77
N MET A 221 3.47 -3.53 -13.84
CA MET A 221 4.65 -2.97 -14.52
C MET A 221 4.37 -1.63 -15.23
N ALA A 222 3.10 -1.24 -15.40
CA ALA A 222 2.74 0.09 -15.87
C ALA A 222 3.09 1.19 -14.85
N HIS A 223 3.13 0.84 -13.56
CA HIS A 223 3.62 1.73 -12.49
C HIS A 223 5.14 1.81 -12.53
N LYS A 224 5.67 2.79 -13.27
CA LYS A 224 7.11 3.00 -13.42
C LYS A 224 7.64 3.83 -12.26
N ASN A 225 8.16 3.17 -11.24
CA ASN A 225 8.77 3.86 -10.11
C ASN A 225 10.14 4.42 -10.51
N THR A 226 10.38 5.68 -10.22
CA THR A 226 11.67 6.36 -10.37
C THR A 226 12.29 6.62 -9.00
N LYS A 227 13.61 6.73 -8.93
CA LYS A 227 14.26 7.15 -7.67
C LYS A 227 13.89 8.60 -7.38
N LEU A 228 13.61 8.88 -6.11
CA LEU A 228 13.44 10.25 -5.65
C LEU A 228 14.78 11.01 -5.74
N THR A 229 14.71 12.24 -6.23
CA THR A 229 15.87 13.15 -6.27
C THR A 229 16.14 13.74 -4.88
N ALA A 230 17.30 14.35 -4.69
CA ALA A 230 17.63 15.03 -3.44
C ALA A 230 16.66 16.19 -3.14
N ASP A 231 16.17 16.88 -4.18
CA ASP A 231 15.20 17.97 -4.04
C ASP A 231 13.83 17.43 -3.60
N GLU A 232 13.37 16.34 -4.19
CA GLU A 232 12.13 15.66 -3.80
C GLU A 232 12.20 15.16 -2.34
N ILE A 233 13.35 14.67 -1.90
CA ILE A 233 13.53 14.24 -0.49
C ILE A 233 13.48 15.45 0.45
N ARG A 234 14.05 16.60 0.05
CA ARG A 234 13.92 17.85 0.83
C ARG A 234 12.47 18.32 0.98
N VAL A 235 11.65 18.17 -0.06
CA VAL A 235 10.20 18.44 0.01
C VAL A 235 9.50 17.51 1.00
N LEU A 236 9.92 16.26 1.09
CA LEU A 236 9.35 15.26 2.00
C LEU A 236 9.77 15.44 3.47
N GLN A 237 10.97 15.98 3.72
CA GLN A 237 11.56 16.10 5.06
C GLN A 237 10.59 16.63 6.13
N PRO A 238 9.88 17.76 5.95
CA PRO A 238 9.00 18.31 6.99
C PRO A 238 7.67 17.56 7.16
N LYS A 239 7.27 16.74 6.17
CA LYS A 239 5.93 16.17 6.10
C LYS A 239 5.89 14.63 5.99
N ALA A 240 7.04 13.96 5.97
CA ALA A 240 7.11 12.51 5.87
C ALA A 240 7.67 11.85 7.13
N LEU A 241 7.09 10.70 7.50
CA LEU A 241 7.64 9.77 8.47
C LEU A 241 7.92 8.44 7.77
N PHE A 242 9.13 7.90 7.93
CA PHE A 242 9.51 6.60 7.39
C PHE A 242 9.58 5.57 8.51
N LEU A 243 8.80 4.46 8.37
CA LEU A 243 8.84 3.33 9.28
C LEU A 243 9.56 2.17 8.62
N ILE A 244 10.62 1.68 9.25
CA ILE A 244 11.52 0.68 8.69
C ILE A 244 11.57 -0.52 9.64
N GLY A 245 11.19 -1.70 9.16
CA GLY A 245 11.36 -2.94 9.90
C GLY A 245 12.84 -3.32 10.01
N ARG A 246 13.32 -3.64 11.22
CA ARG A 246 14.74 -4.01 11.46
C ARG A 246 15.16 -5.23 10.64
N HIS A 247 14.24 -6.13 10.35
CA HIS A 247 14.47 -7.37 9.60
C HIS A 247 14.04 -7.30 8.13
N ASP A 248 13.71 -6.10 7.61
CA ASP A 248 13.30 -5.95 6.20
C ASP A 248 14.45 -6.29 5.25
N ARG A 249 14.33 -7.46 4.61
CA ARG A 249 15.30 -7.98 3.64
C ARG A 249 14.99 -7.55 2.20
N LEU A 250 13.78 -7.07 1.94
CA LEU A 250 13.33 -6.69 0.61
C LEU A 250 13.72 -5.27 0.26
N SER A 251 13.48 -4.32 1.14
CA SER A 251 13.98 -2.95 1.02
C SER A 251 15.48 -2.90 1.29
N ASN A 252 16.19 -2.03 0.61
CA ASN A 252 17.59 -1.76 0.93
C ASN A 252 17.67 -0.77 2.10
N TYR A 253 17.19 -1.20 3.29
CA TYR A 253 17.04 -0.30 4.45
C TYR A 253 18.34 0.37 4.89
N PRO A 254 19.56 -0.25 4.84
CA PRO A 254 20.80 0.45 5.20
C PRO A 254 21.07 1.63 4.26
N GLN A 255 20.72 1.54 2.98
CA GLN A 255 20.82 2.65 2.04
C GLN A 255 19.73 3.69 2.30
N ALA A 256 18.50 3.26 2.64
CA ALA A 256 17.42 4.17 3.00
C ALA A 256 17.78 5.01 4.22
N ILE A 257 18.32 4.40 5.29
CA ILE A 257 18.77 5.11 6.48
C ILE A 257 19.82 6.16 6.14
N ARG A 258 20.85 5.82 5.33
CA ARG A 258 21.87 6.81 4.90
C ARG A 258 21.26 8.01 4.18
N VAL A 259 20.25 7.78 3.34
CA VAL A 259 19.55 8.85 2.63
C VAL A 259 18.77 9.72 3.61
N LEU A 260 18.09 9.10 4.58
CA LEU A 260 17.29 9.79 5.60
C LEU A 260 18.17 10.62 6.55
N ASP A 261 19.30 10.04 7.02
CA ASP A 261 20.25 10.73 7.88
C ASP A 261 20.85 11.97 7.17
N ASN A 262 21.21 11.83 5.90
CA ASN A 262 21.76 12.93 5.10
C ASN A 262 20.74 14.05 4.78
N SER A 263 19.47 13.81 4.99
CA SER A 263 18.38 14.76 4.69
C SER A 263 17.61 15.22 5.93
N ASP A 264 18.05 14.85 7.14
CA ASP A 264 17.35 15.12 8.41
C ASP A 264 15.88 14.71 8.38
N ALA A 265 15.53 13.66 7.64
CA ALA A 265 14.17 13.21 7.50
C ALA A 265 13.75 12.36 8.72
N ASN A 266 12.47 12.44 9.08
CA ASN A 266 11.93 11.68 10.20
C ASN A 266 11.83 10.20 9.86
N TYR A 267 12.45 9.33 10.65
CA TYR A 267 12.25 7.88 10.53
C TYR A 267 12.25 7.18 11.89
N ARG A 268 11.68 5.98 11.91
CA ARG A 268 11.74 5.05 13.04
C ARG A 268 12.11 3.67 12.56
N ILE A 269 12.94 2.99 13.32
CA ILE A 269 13.20 1.56 13.14
C ILE A 269 12.27 0.82 14.08
N ILE A 270 11.48 -0.09 13.53
CA ILE A 270 10.55 -0.94 14.28
C ILE A 270 11.22 -2.30 14.48
N ASP A 271 11.47 -2.61 15.74
CA ASP A 271 12.04 -3.91 16.13
C ASP A 271 11.02 -5.03 15.88
N ASP A 272 11.52 -6.24 15.74
CA ASP A 272 10.72 -7.46 15.51
C ASP A 272 9.75 -7.35 14.31
N ALA A 273 10.13 -6.56 13.31
CA ALA A 273 9.39 -6.39 12.07
C ALA A 273 10.29 -6.54 10.85
N GLY A 274 9.76 -7.21 9.82
CA GLY A 274 10.33 -7.30 8.48
C GLY A 274 9.67 -6.31 7.51
N HIS A 275 9.47 -6.77 6.28
CA HIS A 275 8.78 -6.00 5.24
C HIS A 275 7.27 -5.86 5.50
N ALA A 276 6.67 -6.85 6.19
CA ALA A 276 5.26 -6.86 6.56
C ALA A 276 4.97 -6.09 7.87
N ILE A 277 5.67 -5.00 8.07
CA ILE A 277 5.75 -4.20 9.30
C ILE A 277 4.38 -3.90 9.94
N ASN A 278 3.38 -3.54 9.15
CA ASN A 278 2.03 -3.21 9.61
C ASN A 278 1.17 -4.42 10.01
N HIS A 279 1.60 -5.63 9.62
CA HIS A 279 1.01 -6.88 10.07
C HIS A 279 1.73 -7.44 11.31
N GLU A 280 3.05 -7.23 11.40
CA GLU A 280 3.89 -7.79 12.46
C GLU A 280 3.83 -6.97 13.75
N GLN A 281 3.77 -5.64 13.62
CA GLN A 281 3.76 -4.69 14.75
C GLN A 281 2.63 -3.67 14.58
N PRO A 282 1.35 -4.11 14.47
CA PRO A 282 0.24 -3.21 14.15
C PRO A 282 0.06 -2.12 15.21
N GLU A 283 0.15 -2.44 16.51
CA GLU A 283 -0.01 -1.48 17.60
C GLU A 283 1.05 -0.38 17.51
N ARG A 284 2.31 -0.76 17.33
CA ARG A 284 3.41 0.20 17.22
C ARG A 284 3.27 1.08 15.98
N VAL A 285 2.85 0.49 14.87
CA VAL A 285 2.59 1.23 13.61
C VAL A 285 1.43 2.21 13.79
N HIS A 286 0.35 1.82 14.47
CA HIS A 286 -0.77 2.73 14.78
C HIS A 286 -0.31 3.93 15.61
N GLU A 287 0.43 3.69 16.70
CA GLU A 287 0.98 4.75 17.56
C GLU A 287 1.78 5.77 16.75
N GLU A 288 2.70 5.30 15.89
CA GLU A 288 3.54 6.19 15.08
C GLU A 288 2.71 6.96 14.05
N ILE A 289 1.75 6.31 13.37
CA ILE A 289 0.86 6.96 12.39
C ILE A 289 0.03 8.03 13.09
N ILE A 290 -0.68 7.68 14.16
CA ILE A 290 -1.59 8.59 14.87
C ILE A 290 -0.79 9.77 15.45
N HIS A 291 0.32 9.49 16.15
CA HIS A 291 1.15 10.54 16.74
C HIS A 291 1.70 11.50 15.69
N PHE A 292 2.19 10.99 14.56
CA PHE A 292 2.76 11.83 13.52
C PHE A 292 1.71 12.65 12.78
N LEU A 293 0.56 12.06 12.45
CA LEU A 293 -0.49 12.72 11.68
C LEU A 293 -1.37 13.66 12.53
N ALA A 294 -1.48 13.42 13.85
CA ALA A 294 -2.23 14.29 14.75
C ALA A 294 -1.52 15.62 15.04
N LYS A 295 -0.21 15.73 14.83
CA LYS A 295 0.52 17.00 15.00
C LYS A 295 0.00 18.01 14.00
N LYS A 296 -0.70 19.07 14.48
CA LYS A 296 -1.02 20.21 13.61
C LYS A 296 0.30 20.84 13.15
N GLY A 297 0.39 21.14 11.85
CA GLY A 297 1.53 21.89 11.33
C GLY A 297 1.68 23.20 12.11
N SER A 298 2.86 23.40 12.67
CA SER A 298 3.26 24.66 13.31
C SER A 298 3.52 25.73 12.26
#